data_84378281baf049a204992b5cb54608ec
#
_entry.id   84378281baf049a204992b5cb54608ec
#
_cell.length_a   1.000
_cell.length_b   1.000
_cell.length_c   1.000
_cell.angle_alpha   90.00
_cell.angle_beta   90.00
_cell.angle_gamma   90.00
#
_symmetry.space_group_name_H-M   'P 1'
#
loop_
_entity.id
_entity.type
_entity.pdbx_description
1 polymer ?
#
loop_
_entity_poly.entity_id
_entity_poly.type
_entity_poly.pdbx_seq_one_letter_code
_entity_poly.pdbx_strand_id
1 'polypeptide(L)'
;MKIIKNIRINGKHNKPILTDLFFKESNQLKPILIFCHSYKGFKDLGAWNLMAETFANAGFFFEKFNFSHNGGTAEQPIDFPDLEAFGNNNYSKELDDLGNVIDWVSENSDIKNEIDLNEIYLIGHSRGAGIVLLKSDKDSRAKKVISLAGVSDYKSRFPKNEKLQEWEEKKVYFVKNGRTHQEMPHFYQFFRDFEKYEKRLNIKKATQNLEIPLLIIHGNNDASVSINEAKNLHKWNSKSTFKIIENSNHVFGTSHP
;
A
#
# COMPACT_ATOMS: atom_id res chain seq x y z
N MET A 1 4.05 17.64 -18.12
CA MET A 1 4.03 16.45 -17.25
C MET A 1 3.84 15.23 -18.11
N LYS A 2 4.69 14.21 -17.93
CA LYS A 2 4.56 12.90 -18.58
C LYS A 2 3.79 11.96 -17.66
N ILE A 3 2.82 11.27 -18.23
CA ILE A 3 2.03 10.27 -17.53
C ILE A 3 2.06 9.00 -18.39
N ILE A 4 2.50 7.89 -17.80
CA ILE A 4 2.51 6.57 -18.45
C ILE A 4 1.66 5.67 -17.58
N LYS A 5 0.60 5.07 -18.14
CA LYS A 5 -0.37 4.28 -17.37
C LYS A 5 -0.36 2.81 -17.73
N ASN A 6 -0.73 1.99 -16.74
CA ASN A 6 -0.99 0.56 -16.88
C ASN A 6 0.21 -0.23 -17.43
N ILE A 7 1.44 0.18 -17.06
CA ILE A 7 2.62 -0.63 -17.35
C ILE A 7 2.49 -1.95 -16.57
N ARG A 8 2.76 -3.06 -17.24
CA ARG A 8 2.72 -4.40 -16.64
C ARG A 8 4.10 -4.76 -16.11
N ILE A 9 4.20 -5.00 -14.82
CA ILE A 9 5.39 -5.56 -14.16
C ILE A 9 5.11 -7.02 -13.86
N ASN A 10 6.03 -7.91 -14.18
CA ASN A 10 5.95 -9.32 -13.83
C ASN A 10 6.25 -9.50 -12.34
N GLY A 11 5.24 -9.93 -11.59
CA GLY A 11 5.38 -10.25 -10.17
C GLY A 11 5.65 -11.73 -9.92
N LYS A 12 5.96 -12.08 -8.68
CA LYS A 12 6.25 -13.47 -8.25
C LYS A 12 5.03 -14.40 -8.23
N HIS A 13 3.81 -13.84 -8.30
CA HIS A 13 2.58 -14.56 -7.97
C HIS A 13 1.66 -14.80 -9.17
N ASN A 14 2.23 -14.91 -10.38
CA ASN A 14 1.54 -15.25 -11.64
C ASN A 14 0.40 -14.28 -12.05
N LYS A 15 0.34 -13.11 -11.44
CA LYS A 15 -0.55 -12.00 -11.82
C LYS A 15 0.31 -10.74 -12.03
N PRO A 16 0.01 -9.92 -13.05
CA PRO A 16 0.77 -8.70 -13.28
C PRO A 16 0.49 -7.67 -12.18
N ILE A 17 1.52 -6.90 -11.86
CA ILE A 17 1.42 -5.66 -11.11
C ILE A 17 1.23 -4.55 -12.15
N LEU A 18 0.20 -3.73 -11.99
CA LEU A 18 -0.09 -2.63 -12.92
C LEU A 18 0.37 -1.32 -12.31
N THR A 19 1.30 -0.63 -12.94
CA THR A 19 1.84 0.63 -12.44
C THR A 19 1.62 1.81 -13.37
N ASP A 20 1.47 3.00 -12.76
CA ASP A 20 1.43 4.29 -13.44
C ASP A 20 2.58 5.16 -12.98
N LEU A 21 3.17 5.91 -13.90
CA LEU A 21 4.27 6.83 -13.67
C LEU A 21 3.82 8.27 -13.96
N PHE A 22 4.18 9.19 -13.06
CA PHE A 22 3.90 10.63 -13.18
C PHE A 22 5.19 11.40 -12.90
N PHE A 23 5.67 12.19 -13.86
CA PHE A 23 6.85 13.03 -13.69
C PHE A 23 6.93 14.17 -14.70
N LYS A 24 7.74 15.17 -14.41
CA LYS A 24 8.14 16.18 -15.40
C LYS A 24 9.47 15.76 -16.01
N GLU A 25 9.50 15.62 -17.34
CA GLU A 25 10.77 15.40 -18.04
C GLU A 25 11.72 16.57 -17.79
N SER A 26 12.92 16.27 -17.40
CA SER A 26 13.98 17.25 -17.19
C SER A 26 15.34 16.55 -17.24
N ASN A 27 16.42 17.33 -17.33
CA ASN A 27 17.79 16.81 -17.28
C ASN A 27 18.27 16.58 -15.83
N GLN A 28 17.36 16.57 -14.83
CA GLN A 28 17.69 16.37 -13.44
C GLN A 28 17.09 15.06 -12.94
N LEU A 29 17.87 14.28 -12.22
CA LEU A 29 17.38 13.09 -11.53
C LEU A 29 16.42 13.49 -10.39
N LYS A 30 15.32 12.74 -10.24
CA LYS A 30 14.24 13.02 -9.30
C LYS A 30 14.19 11.97 -8.21
N PRO A 31 13.96 12.36 -6.95
CA PRO A 31 13.56 11.42 -5.92
C PRO A 31 12.31 10.66 -6.34
N ILE A 32 12.27 9.37 -6.02
CA ILE A 32 11.21 8.45 -6.38
C ILE A 32 10.23 8.34 -5.21
N LEU A 33 8.94 8.45 -5.50
CA LEU A 33 7.86 8.16 -4.55
C LEU A 33 7.05 6.97 -5.06
N ILE A 34 7.03 5.87 -4.31
CA ILE A 34 6.25 4.66 -4.63
C ILE A 34 5.07 4.58 -3.67
N PHE A 35 3.86 4.54 -4.21
CA PHE A 35 2.61 4.55 -3.45
C PHE A 35 1.91 3.19 -3.43
N CYS A 36 1.59 2.71 -2.21
CA CYS A 36 0.84 1.50 -1.92
C CYS A 36 -0.58 1.84 -1.46
N HIS A 37 -1.59 1.37 -2.20
CA HIS A 37 -3.00 1.59 -1.89
C HIS A 37 -3.52 0.75 -0.70
N SER A 38 -4.75 1.05 -0.26
CA SER A 38 -5.43 0.39 0.86
C SER A 38 -6.10 -0.94 0.49
N TYR A 39 -6.62 -1.62 1.53
CA TYR A 39 -7.57 -2.73 1.39
C TYR A 39 -8.82 -2.29 0.62
N LYS A 40 -9.30 -3.13 -0.30
CA LYS A 40 -10.36 -2.81 -1.27
C LYS A 40 -10.06 -1.51 -2.06
N GLY A 41 -8.78 -1.27 -2.30
CA GLY A 41 -8.30 -0.11 -3.04
C GLY A 41 -7.64 -0.50 -4.37
N PHE A 42 -7.34 0.49 -5.15
CA PHE A 42 -6.58 0.42 -6.39
C PHE A 42 -5.85 1.74 -6.63
N LYS A 43 -4.89 1.75 -7.53
CA LYS A 43 -4.00 2.89 -7.80
C LYS A 43 -4.70 4.19 -8.22
N ASP A 44 -5.92 4.10 -8.77
CA ASP A 44 -6.70 5.24 -9.25
C ASP A 44 -7.86 5.63 -8.32
N LEU A 45 -7.95 5.04 -7.11
CA LEU A 45 -9.02 5.33 -6.16
C LEU A 45 -8.90 6.74 -5.56
N GLY A 46 -10.01 7.49 -5.55
CA GLY A 46 -10.08 8.79 -4.87
C GLY A 46 -9.09 9.82 -5.41
N ALA A 47 -8.31 10.43 -4.52
CA ALA A 47 -7.37 11.51 -4.86
C ALA A 47 -5.97 11.06 -5.28
N TRP A 48 -5.72 9.77 -5.51
CA TRP A 48 -4.36 9.30 -5.78
C TRP A 48 -3.77 9.81 -7.09
N ASN A 49 -4.60 10.10 -8.11
CA ASN A 49 -4.15 10.80 -9.32
C ASN A 49 -3.72 12.24 -9.00
N LEU A 50 -4.53 12.98 -8.24
CA LEU A 50 -4.20 14.35 -7.82
C LEU A 50 -2.93 14.41 -6.97
N MET A 51 -2.76 13.44 -6.05
CA MET A 51 -1.54 13.31 -5.27
C MET A 51 -0.32 13.08 -6.17
N ALA A 52 -0.43 12.15 -7.14
CA ALA A 52 0.65 11.86 -8.08
C ALA A 52 1.05 13.08 -8.91
N GLU A 53 0.05 13.81 -9.42
CA GLU A 53 0.27 15.06 -10.18
C GLU A 53 0.92 16.15 -9.32
N THR A 54 0.49 16.28 -8.08
CA THR A 54 1.04 17.26 -7.12
C THR A 54 2.51 17.00 -6.85
N PHE A 55 2.88 15.76 -6.55
CA PHE A 55 4.28 15.38 -6.32
C PHE A 55 5.12 15.49 -7.61
N ALA A 56 4.59 15.09 -8.76
CA ALA A 56 5.28 15.24 -10.03
C ALA A 56 5.54 16.73 -10.37
N ASN A 57 4.57 17.61 -10.07
CA ASN A 57 4.74 19.04 -10.20
C ASN A 57 5.78 19.63 -9.25
N ALA A 58 5.95 19.03 -8.08
CA ALA A 58 6.97 19.41 -7.09
C ALA A 58 8.38 18.81 -7.38
N GLY A 59 8.56 18.14 -8.52
CA GLY A 59 9.87 17.64 -8.94
C GLY A 59 10.19 16.20 -8.53
N PHE A 60 9.18 15.42 -8.14
CA PHE A 60 9.34 14.00 -7.85
C PHE A 60 9.00 13.13 -9.07
N PHE A 61 9.55 11.92 -9.09
CA PHE A 61 9.09 10.83 -9.92
C PHE A 61 8.11 10.01 -9.09
N PHE A 62 6.82 10.07 -9.42
CA PHE A 62 5.78 9.41 -8.64
C PHE A 62 5.30 8.16 -9.35
N GLU A 63 5.32 7.04 -8.63
CA GLU A 63 4.83 5.75 -9.07
C GLU A 63 3.71 5.28 -8.15
N LYS A 64 2.60 4.83 -8.72
CA LYS A 64 1.51 4.18 -8.00
C LYS A 64 1.09 2.91 -8.73
N PHE A 65 0.79 1.87 -8.00
CA PHE A 65 0.52 0.56 -8.60
C PHE A 65 -0.64 -0.17 -7.94
N ASN A 66 -1.25 -1.11 -8.67
CA ASN A 66 -2.15 -2.12 -8.13
C ASN A 66 -1.34 -3.31 -7.67
N PHE A 67 -1.55 -3.77 -6.44
CA PHE A 67 -1.05 -5.08 -6.02
C PHE A 67 -1.58 -6.17 -6.95
N SER A 68 -0.77 -7.18 -7.25
CA SER A 68 -1.08 -8.21 -8.24
C SER A 68 -2.41 -8.95 -7.99
N HIS A 69 -2.83 -9.03 -6.72
CA HIS A 69 -4.04 -9.71 -6.28
C HIS A 69 -5.08 -8.74 -5.68
N ASN A 70 -5.06 -7.46 -6.06
CA ASN A 70 -6.06 -6.52 -5.56
C ASN A 70 -7.48 -6.74 -6.13
N GLY A 71 -7.60 -7.57 -7.17
CA GLY A 71 -8.86 -7.86 -7.86
C GLY A 71 -9.07 -7.08 -9.16
N GLY A 72 -8.19 -6.12 -9.50
CA GLY A 72 -8.15 -5.49 -10.82
C GLY A 72 -7.48 -6.39 -11.86
N THR A 73 -7.77 -6.14 -13.15
CA THR A 73 -7.09 -6.79 -14.29
C THR A 73 -6.40 -5.75 -15.16
N ALA A 74 -5.60 -6.22 -16.11
CA ALA A 74 -4.94 -5.32 -17.05
C ALA A 74 -5.93 -4.60 -17.98
N GLU A 75 -7.04 -5.25 -18.29
CA GLU A 75 -8.13 -4.74 -19.13
C GLU A 75 -9.06 -3.82 -18.33
N GLN A 76 -9.24 -4.13 -17.05
CA GLN A 76 -10.05 -3.33 -16.11
C GLN A 76 -9.29 -3.14 -14.78
N PRO A 77 -8.38 -2.14 -14.72
CA PRO A 77 -7.54 -1.90 -13.54
C PRO A 77 -8.27 -1.21 -12.39
N ILE A 78 -9.49 -0.76 -12.62
CA ILE A 78 -10.38 -0.10 -11.66
C ILE A 78 -11.38 -1.13 -11.14
N ASP A 79 -11.70 -1.07 -9.85
CA ASP A 79 -12.59 -2.00 -9.18
C ASP A 79 -12.04 -3.44 -9.09
N PHE A 80 -12.93 -4.42 -9.05
CA PHE A 80 -12.58 -5.78 -8.67
C PHE A 80 -13.23 -6.81 -9.61
N PRO A 81 -12.88 -6.82 -10.90
CA PRO A 81 -13.42 -7.79 -11.86
C PRO A 81 -12.92 -9.22 -11.58
N ASP A 82 -11.75 -9.38 -10.95
CA ASP A 82 -11.16 -10.68 -10.59
C ASP A 82 -11.27 -10.94 -9.09
N LEU A 83 -12.47 -11.38 -8.65
CA LEU A 83 -12.72 -11.72 -7.25
C LEU A 83 -11.93 -12.95 -6.78
N GLU A 84 -11.56 -13.84 -7.69
CA GLU A 84 -10.71 -14.99 -7.37
C GLU A 84 -9.30 -14.54 -6.96
N ALA A 85 -8.69 -13.62 -7.72
CA ALA A 85 -7.42 -13.01 -7.35
C ALA A 85 -7.55 -12.27 -6.02
N PHE A 86 -8.61 -11.47 -5.82
CA PHE A 86 -8.87 -10.77 -4.57
C PHE A 86 -8.94 -11.72 -3.36
N GLY A 87 -9.66 -12.84 -3.49
CA GLY A 87 -9.79 -13.85 -2.43
C GLY A 87 -8.46 -14.54 -2.12
N ASN A 88 -7.59 -14.65 -3.12
CA ASN A 88 -6.24 -15.21 -2.99
C ASN A 88 -5.18 -14.19 -2.55
N ASN A 89 -5.55 -12.93 -2.31
CA ASN A 89 -4.59 -11.93 -1.79
C ASN A 89 -4.17 -12.25 -0.35
N ASN A 90 -2.97 -11.79 0.04
CA ASN A 90 -2.47 -11.80 1.41
C ASN A 90 -1.34 -10.79 1.59
N TYR A 91 -0.93 -10.54 2.85
CA TYR A 91 0.11 -9.55 3.16
C TYR A 91 1.49 -9.93 2.61
N SER A 92 1.82 -11.21 2.53
CA SER A 92 3.10 -11.67 1.97
C SER A 92 3.20 -11.33 0.48
N LYS A 93 2.11 -11.53 -0.28
CA LYS A 93 2.04 -11.16 -1.69
C LYS A 93 2.19 -9.65 -1.89
N GLU A 94 1.47 -8.84 -1.09
CA GLU A 94 1.58 -7.39 -1.18
C GLU A 94 3.00 -6.89 -0.85
N LEU A 95 3.66 -7.52 0.13
CA LEU A 95 5.04 -7.21 0.49
C LEU A 95 6.04 -7.60 -0.60
N ASP A 96 5.81 -8.73 -1.26
CA ASP A 96 6.63 -9.18 -2.39
C ASP A 96 6.39 -8.31 -3.64
N ASP A 97 5.14 -7.92 -3.91
CA ASP A 97 4.80 -7.02 -5.01
C ASP A 97 5.51 -5.67 -4.88
N LEU A 98 5.51 -5.06 -3.69
CA LEU A 98 6.27 -3.83 -3.47
C LEU A 98 7.78 -4.05 -3.72
N GLY A 99 8.32 -5.22 -3.36
CA GLY A 99 9.70 -5.58 -3.70
C GLY A 99 9.92 -5.62 -5.21
N ASN A 100 9.03 -6.28 -5.96
CA ASN A 100 9.12 -6.36 -7.42
C ASN A 100 9.01 -4.98 -8.09
N VAL A 101 8.20 -4.07 -7.54
CA VAL A 101 8.11 -2.67 -8.03
C VAL A 101 9.42 -1.93 -7.80
N ILE A 102 10.02 -2.02 -6.60
CA ILE A 102 11.32 -1.40 -6.30
C ILE A 102 12.42 -1.99 -7.20
N ASP A 103 12.42 -3.30 -7.42
CA ASP A 103 13.38 -3.98 -8.32
C ASP A 103 13.21 -3.47 -9.76
N TRP A 104 11.97 -3.43 -10.25
CA TRP A 104 11.65 -2.94 -11.59
C TRP A 104 12.11 -1.49 -11.82
N VAL A 105 11.82 -0.58 -10.87
CA VAL A 105 12.30 0.81 -10.93
C VAL A 105 13.82 0.86 -11.01
N SER A 106 14.50 0.03 -10.20
CA SER A 106 15.96 0.03 -10.12
C SER A 106 16.63 -0.50 -11.40
N GLU A 107 15.97 -1.38 -12.13
CA GLU A 107 16.50 -2.07 -13.32
C GLU A 107 16.01 -1.50 -14.66
N ASN A 108 14.98 -0.64 -14.64
CA ASN A 108 14.36 -0.14 -15.86
C ASN A 108 15.20 0.95 -16.55
N SER A 109 15.79 0.59 -17.69
CA SER A 109 16.65 1.49 -18.48
C SER A 109 15.92 2.70 -19.06
N ASP A 110 14.59 2.60 -19.29
CA ASP A 110 13.82 3.65 -19.98
C ASP A 110 13.60 4.89 -19.12
N ILE A 111 13.68 4.72 -17.79
CA ILE A 111 13.47 5.80 -16.82
C ILE A 111 14.74 6.20 -16.06
N LYS A 112 15.85 5.51 -16.26
CA LYS A 112 17.09 5.71 -15.47
C LYS A 112 17.64 7.14 -15.48
N ASN A 113 17.37 7.90 -16.54
CA ASN A 113 17.82 9.29 -16.68
C ASN A 113 16.89 10.29 -15.99
N GLU A 114 15.77 9.84 -15.44
CA GLU A 114 14.77 10.63 -14.77
C GLU A 114 14.74 10.44 -13.26
N ILE A 115 15.40 9.40 -12.73
CA ILE A 115 15.26 8.95 -11.34
C ILE A 115 16.58 8.92 -10.58
N ASP A 116 16.53 9.29 -9.29
CA ASP A 116 17.64 9.10 -8.35
C ASP A 116 17.40 7.84 -7.50
N LEU A 117 18.10 6.77 -7.81
CA LEU A 117 18.00 5.49 -7.08
C LEU A 117 18.49 5.58 -5.62
N ASN A 118 19.19 6.64 -5.23
CA ASN A 118 19.59 6.87 -3.84
C ASN A 118 18.49 7.54 -3.01
N GLU A 119 17.39 7.96 -3.65
CA GLU A 119 16.30 8.72 -3.02
C GLU A 119 14.92 8.07 -3.30
N ILE A 120 14.77 6.79 -2.88
CA ILE A 120 13.50 6.05 -2.97
C ILE A 120 12.70 6.25 -1.68
N TYR A 121 11.50 6.79 -1.81
CA TYR A 121 10.56 7.05 -0.71
C TYR A 121 9.31 6.20 -0.87
N LEU A 122 8.82 5.62 0.22
CA LEU A 122 7.63 4.77 0.20
C LEU A 122 6.45 5.48 0.88
N ILE A 123 5.31 5.52 0.21
CA ILE A 123 4.06 6.04 0.76
C ILE A 123 3.04 4.91 0.80
N GLY A 124 2.39 4.72 1.93
CA GLY A 124 1.31 3.75 2.04
C GLY A 124 0.07 4.33 2.69
N HIS A 125 -1.11 3.96 2.18
CA HIS A 125 -2.39 4.30 2.76
C HIS A 125 -3.01 3.11 3.47
N SER A 126 -3.46 3.29 4.72
CA SER A 126 -4.21 2.29 5.47
C SER A 126 -3.43 0.96 5.59
N ARG A 127 -3.93 -0.13 5.01
CA ARG A 127 -3.25 -1.44 4.90
C ARG A 127 -1.89 -1.31 4.20
N GLY A 128 -1.82 -0.53 3.11
CA GLY A 128 -0.57 -0.28 2.39
C GLY A 128 0.49 0.44 3.23
N ALA A 129 0.08 1.21 4.26
CA ALA A 129 1.01 1.83 5.20
C ALA A 129 1.77 0.77 6.02
N GLY A 130 1.11 -0.29 6.45
CA GLY A 130 1.78 -1.43 7.09
C GLY A 130 2.78 -2.12 6.15
N ILE A 131 2.43 -2.26 4.87
CA ILE A 131 3.31 -2.86 3.84
C ILE A 131 4.60 -2.02 3.67
N VAL A 132 4.48 -0.70 3.53
CA VAL A 132 5.67 0.16 3.37
C VAL A 132 6.55 0.19 4.62
N LEU A 133 5.97 0.15 5.83
CA LEU A 133 6.73 0.04 7.08
C LEU A 133 7.53 -1.27 7.14
N LEU A 134 6.89 -2.40 6.84
CA LEU A 134 7.52 -3.72 6.81
C LEU A 134 8.64 -3.81 5.75
N LYS A 135 8.39 -3.25 4.55
CA LYS A 135 9.39 -3.23 3.48
C LYS A 135 10.59 -2.39 3.87
N SER A 136 10.38 -1.21 4.42
CA SER A 136 11.46 -0.27 4.76
C SER A 136 12.38 -0.77 5.88
N ASP A 137 11.89 -1.64 6.78
CA ASP A 137 12.73 -2.33 7.80
C ASP A 137 13.72 -3.33 7.15
N LYS A 138 13.44 -3.80 5.94
CA LYS A 138 14.21 -4.89 5.31
C LYS A 138 14.89 -4.51 3.99
N ASP A 139 14.49 -3.41 3.38
CA ASP A 139 15.03 -2.95 2.09
C ASP A 139 15.74 -1.60 2.28
N SER A 140 17.07 -1.63 2.29
CA SER A 140 17.92 -0.45 2.52
C SER A 140 17.83 0.61 1.42
N ARG A 141 17.19 0.30 0.29
CA ARG A 141 16.93 1.26 -0.79
C ARG A 141 15.88 2.29 -0.38
N ALA A 142 14.95 1.94 0.52
CA ALA A 142 14.01 2.91 1.08
C ALA A 142 14.74 3.93 1.96
N LYS A 143 14.55 5.23 1.68
CA LYS A 143 15.21 6.33 2.40
C LYS A 143 14.27 7.14 3.27
N LYS A 144 12.97 7.17 2.95
CA LYS A 144 11.93 7.83 3.76
C LYS A 144 10.62 7.07 3.65
N VAL A 145 9.80 7.14 4.69
CA VAL A 145 8.48 6.47 4.72
C VAL A 145 7.40 7.46 5.12
N ILE A 146 6.25 7.37 4.44
CA ILE A 146 5.03 8.13 4.77
C ILE A 146 3.90 7.13 5.02
N SER A 147 3.34 7.16 6.21
CA SER A 147 2.16 6.39 6.62
C SER A 147 0.93 7.29 6.62
N LEU A 148 0.00 7.06 5.69
CA LEU A 148 -1.27 7.79 5.59
C LEU A 148 -2.40 6.92 6.17
N ALA A 149 -3.06 7.37 7.25
CA ALA A 149 -4.15 6.65 7.94
C ALA A 149 -3.80 5.16 8.19
N GLY A 150 -2.54 4.91 8.57
CA GLY A 150 -1.93 3.59 8.57
C GLY A 150 -2.39 2.70 9.72
N VAL A 151 -2.43 1.39 9.46
CA VAL A 151 -2.64 0.36 10.48
C VAL A 151 -1.33 0.07 11.23
N SER A 152 -1.42 -0.20 12.53
CA SER A 152 -0.28 -0.56 13.37
C SER A 152 -0.19 -2.07 13.65
N ASP A 153 -1.24 -2.82 13.30
CA ASP A 153 -1.30 -4.26 13.50
C ASP A 153 -2.19 -4.94 12.46
N TYR A 154 -1.74 -6.08 11.95
CA TYR A 154 -2.53 -6.92 11.04
C TYR A 154 -3.32 -8.01 11.76
N LYS A 155 -2.82 -8.52 12.91
CA LYS A 155 -3.42 -9.63 13.63
C LYS A 155 -4.84 -9.30 14.11
N SER A 156 -5.03 -8.10 14.61
CA SER A 156 -6.33 -7.64 15.12
C SER A 156 -7.42 -7.52 14.06
N ARG A 157 -7.04 -7.54 12.77
CA ARG A 157 -7.96 -7.40 11.62
C ARG A 157 -8.63 -8.73 11.23
N PHE A 158 -8.13 -9.84 11.74
CA PHE A 158 -8.72 -11.15 11.45
C PHE A 158 -9.91 -11.45 12.37
N PRO A 159 -10.91 -12.23 11.89
CA PRO A 159 -11.94 -12.80 12.73
C PRO A 159 -11.36 -13.57 13.92
N LYS A 160 -12.11 -13.70 15.00
CA LYS A 160 -11.70 -14.39 16.24
C LYS A 160 -12.75 -15.41 16.64
N ASN A 161 -12.34 -16.37 17.47
CA ASN A 161 -13.22 -17.37 18.08
C ASN A 161 -14.06 -18.14 17.03
N GLU A 162 -15.36 -18.27 17.25
CA GLU A 162 -16.30 -18.99 16.39
C GLU A 162 -16.25 -18.54 14.92
N LYS A 163 -16.10 -17.23 14.66
CA LYS A 163 -16.01 -16.70 13.30
C LYS A 163 -14.73 -17.13 12.57
N LEU A 164 -13.64 -17.32 13.30
CA LEU A 164 -12.40 -17.86 12.72
C LEU A 164 -12.54 -19.34 12.39
N GLN A 165 -13.18 -20.12 13.28
CA GLN A 165 -13.47 -21.53 13.05
C GLN A 165 -14.41 -21.71 11.85
N GLU A 166 -15.49 -20.91 11.78
CA GLU A 166 -16.41 -20.91 10.64
C GLU A 166 -15.67 -20.61 9.32
N TRP A 167 -14.73 -19.66 9.32
CA TRP A 167 -13.91 -19.35 8.15
C TRP A 167 -12.98 -20.51 7.79
N GLU A 168 -12.42 -21.18 8.78
CA GLU A 168 -11.59 -22.38 8.54
C GLU A 168 -12.41 -23.53 7.93
N GLU A 169 -13.63 -23.77 8.41
CA GLU A 169 -14.51 -24.81 7.91
C GLU A 169 -14.99 -24.49 6.49
N LYS A 170 -15.51 -23.29 6.26
CA LYS A 170 -16.08 -22.86 4.97
C LYS A 170 -15.01 -22.50 3.93
N LYS A 171 -13.74 -22.34 4.33
CA LYS A 171 -12.59 -21.92 3.49
C LYS A 171 -12.72 -20.50 2.89
N VAL A 172 -13.84 -19.84 3.06
CA VAL A 172 -14.11 -18.48 2.58
C VAL A 172 -15.09 -17.76 3.50
N TYR A 173 -14.87 -16.46 3.68
CA TYR A 173 -15.91 -15.54 4.16
C TYR A 173 -15.99 -14.32 3.23
N PHE A 174 -17.08 -13.61 3.26
CA PHE A 174 -17.35 -12.48 2.39
C PHE A 174 -17.49 -11.19 3.18
N VAL A 175 -16.96 -10.10 2.61
CA VAL A 175 -17.14 -8.74 3.14
C VAL A 175 -17.72 -7.87 2.04
N LYS A 176 -18.88 -7.30 2.29
CA LYS A 176 -19.53 -6.40 1.32
C LYS A 176 -18.66 -5.17 1.06
N ASN A 177 -18.49 -4.84 -0.20
CA ASN A 177 -17.87 -3.57 -0.60
C ASN A 177 -18.91 -2.46 -0.55
N GLY A 178 -18.69 -1.42 0.25
CA GLY A 178 -19.65 -0.33 0.44
C GLY A 178 -19.91 0.50 -0.82
N ARG A 179 -18.96 0.53 -1.79
CA ARG A 179 -19.06 1.29 -3.04
C ARG A 179 -19.61 0.46 -4.19
N THR A 180 -19.02 -0.70 -4.47
CA THR A 180 -19.42 -1.55 -5.62
C THR A 180 -20.52 -2.52 -5.28
N HIS A 181 -20.87 -2.67 -4.00
CA HIS A 181 -21.83 -3.65 -3.45
C HIS A 181 -21.47 -5.11 -3.71
N GLN A 182 -20.27 -5.41 -4.22
CA GLN A 182 -19.78 -6.76 -4.42
C GLN A 182 -19.52 -7.46 -3.09
N GLU A 183 -19.78 -8.76 -3.04
CA GLU A 183 -19.37 -9.63 -1.94
C GLU A 183 -17.92 -10.04 -2.17
N MET A 184 -17.01 -9.42 -1.41
CA MET A 184 -15.56 -9.58 -1.56
C MET A 184 -15.09 -10.83 -0.82
N PRO A 185 -14.63 -11.89 -1.51
CA PRO A 185 -14.20 -13.13 -0.87
C PRO A 185 -12.88 -12.97 -0.14
N HIS A 186 -12.73 -13.68 0.97
CA HIS A 186 -11.47 -13.87 1.68
C HIS A 186 -11.26 -15.36 1.87
N PHE A 187 -10.35 -15.95 1.11
CA PHE A 187 -10.03 -17.37 1.27
C PHE A 187 -9.17 -17.58 2.51
N TYR A 188 -9.38 -18.70 3.20
CA TYR A 188 -8.72 -19.01 4.49
C TYR A 188 -7.18 -19.04 4.39
N GLN A 189 -6.61 -19.18 3.16
CA GLN A 189 -5.18 -19.06 2.92
C GLN A 189 -4.61 -17.71 3.41
N PHE A 190 -5.43 -16.64 3.45
CA PHE A 190 -5.01 -15.34 3.95
C PHE A 190 -4.59 -15.40 5.44
N PHE A 191 -5.38 -16.08 6.25
CA PHE A 191 -5.05 -16.27 7.66
C PHE A 191 -3.87 -17.24 7.84
N ARG A 192 -3.85 -18.36 7.10
CA ARG A 192 -2.75 -19.33 7.15
C ARG A 192 -1.41 -18.72 6.74
N ASP A 193 -1.39 -17.86 5.72
CA ASP A 193 -0.19 -17.11 5.33
C ASP A 193 0.27 -16.19 6.47
N PHE A 194 -0.67 -15.45 7.08
CA PHE A 194 -0.35 -14.58 8.20
C PHE A 194 0.24 -15.35 9.40
N GLU A 195 -0.38 -16.47 9.82
CA GLU A 195 0.13 -17.31 10.91
C GLU A 195 1.56 -17.79 10.61
N LYS A 196 1.79 -18.29 9.39
CA LYS A 196 3.09 -18.79 8.95
C LYS A 196 4.18 -17.71 8.99
N TYR A 197 3.82 -16.48 8.63
CA TYR A 197 4.75 -15.37 8.48
C TYR A 197 4.55 -14.23 9.51
N GLU A 198 3.87 -14.49 10.62
CA GLU A 198 3.54 -13.49 11.66
C GLU A 198 4.77 -12.69 12.10
N LYS A 199 5.93 -13.33 12.26
CA LYS A 199 7.18 -12.67 12.64
C LYS A 199 7.68 -11.69 11.59
N ARG A 200 7.53 -12.02 10.30
CA ARG A 200 7.88 -11.17 9.16
C ARG A 200 6.89 -10.01 9.01
N LEU A 201 5.63 -10.21 9.38
CA LEU A 201 4.52 -9.27 9.23
C LEU A 201 4.27 -8.40 10.48
N ASN A 202 5.25 -8.28 11.36
CA ASN A 202 5.16 -7.56 12.62
C ASN A 202 5.47 -6.06 12.42
N ILE A 203 4.42 -5.25 12.21
CA ILE A 203 4.52 -3.80 11.98
C ILE A 203 5.17 -3.10 13.17
N LYS A 204 4.85 -3.49 14.42
CA LYS A 204 5.45 -2.90 15.62
C LYS A 204 6.96 -3.03 15.58
N LYS A 205 7.47 -4.25 15.36
CA LYS A 205 8.92 -4.50 15.30
C LYS A 205 9.57 -3.72 14.17
N ALA A 206 8.96 -3.73 12.97
CA ALA A 206 9.45 -2.97 11.83
C ALA A 206 9.55 -1.48 12.14
N THR A 207 8.49 -0.89 12.73
CA THR A 207 8.47 0.53 13.10
C THR A 207 9.53 0.88 14.15
N GLN A 208 9.78 -0.01 15.12
CA GLN A 208 10.83 0.17 16.14
C GLN A 208 12.24 0.15 15.55
N ASN A 209 12.45 -0.65 14.51
CA ASN A 209 13.75 -0.81 13.85
C ASN A 209 14.07 0.30 12.83
N LEU A 210 13.05 1.09 12.39
CA LEU A 210 13.25 2.10 11.36
C LEU A 210 14.19 3.22 11.86
N GLU A 211 15.32 3.38 11.20
CA GLU A 211 16.28 4.47 11.42
C GLU A 211 16.10 5.63 10.43
N ILE A 212 15.39 5.39 9.32
CA ILE A 212 15.08 6.40 8.29
C ILE A 212 13.90 7.29 8.71
N PRO A 213 13.78 8.52 8.15
CA PRO A 213 12.67 9.41 8.47
C PRO A 213 11.30 8.78 8.21
N LEU A 214 10.42 8.84 9.21
CA LEU A 214 9.05 8.38 9.15
C LEU A 214 8.09 9.55 9.38
N LEU A 215 7.21 9.83 8.42
CA LEU A 215 6.09 10.76 8.55
C LEU A 215 4.79 9.98 8.71
N ILE A 216 4.05 10.24 9.79
CA ILE A 216 2.76 9.66 10.08
C ILE A 216 1.70 10.76 9.95
N ILE A 217 0.69 10.54 9.09
CA ILE A 217 -0.44 11.46 8.89
C ILE A 217 -1.73 10.70 9.14
N HIS A 218 -2.62 11.24 9.98
CA HIS A 218 -3.89 10.59 10.31
C HIS A 218 -5.00 11.61 10.56
N GLY A 219 -6.20 11.30 10.08
CA GLY A 219 -7.39 12.09 10.38
C GLY A 219 -7.96 11.74 11.77
N ASN A 220 -8.37 12.74 12.57
CA ASN A 220 -8.92 12.45 13.90
C ASN A 220 -10.37 11.94 13.88
N ASN A 221 -11.08 12.05 12.74
CA ASN A 221 -12.43 11.50 12.52
C ASN A 221 -12.40 10.22 11.68
N ASP A 222 -11.27 9.50 11.66
CA ASP A 222 -11.17 8.21 10.95
C ASP A 222 -11.92 7.12 11.70
N ALA A 223 -13.05 6.67 11.12
CA ALA A 223 -13.88 5.59 11.65
C ALA A 223 -13.42 4.19 11.21
N SER A 224 -12.52 4.09 10.23
CA SER A 224 -12.01 2.81 9.69
C SER A 224 -10.75 2.34 10.39
N VAL A 225 -9.84 3.26 10.67
CA VAL A 225 -8.59 3.02 11.39
C VAL A 225 -8.48 4.07 12.50
N SER A 226 -8.56 3.63 13.74
CA SER A 226 -8.49 4.55 14.88
C SER A 226 -7.18 5.33 14.87
N ILE A 227 -7.23 6.64 15.20
CA ILE A 227 -6.05 7.48 15.40
C ILE A 227 -5.06 6.89 16.43
N ASN A 228 -5.53 5.99 17.31
CA ASN A 228 -4.67 5.30 18.27
C ASN A 228 -3.63 4.42 17.57
N GLU A 229 -3.91 3.95 16.35
CA GLU A 229 -2.92 3.19 15.57
C GLU A 229 -1.75 4.10 15.15
N ALA A 230 -2.02 5.31 14.70
CA ALA A 230 -0.98 6.30 14.41
C ALA A 230 -0.19 6.71 15.67
N LYS A 231 -0.90 6.88 16.81
CA LYS A 231 -0.25 7.13 18.11
C LYS A 231 0.67 5.98 18.53
N ASN A 232 0.27 4.73 18.28
CA ASN A 232 1.12 3.55 18.52
C ASN A 232 2.37 3.57 17.65
N LEU A 233 2.25 3.83 16.34
CA LEU A 233 3.38 3.95 15.42
C LEU A 233 4.37 5.02 15.90
N HIS A 234 3.87 6.21 16.27
CA HIS A 234 4.70 7.29 16.80
C HIS A 234 5.36 6.94 18.14
N LYS A 235 4.63 6.28 19.04
CA LYS A 235 5.19 5.79 20.31
C LYS A 235 6.32 4.77 20.10
N TRP A 236 6.22 3.92 19.09
CA TRP A 236 7.23 2.90 18.80
C TRP A 236 8.46 3.48 18.08
N ASN A 237 8.28 4.59 17.36
CA ASN A 237 9.37 5.35 16.74
C ASN A 237 9.20 6.84 17.08
N SER A 238 9.72 7.25 18.25
CA SER A 238 9.60 8.62 18.76
C SER A 238 10.33 9.67 17.91
N LYS A 239 11.21 9.23 16.99
CA LYS A 239 11.88 10.11 16.02
C LYS A 239 10.97 10.44 14.83
N SER A 240 9.83 9.76 14.67
CA SER A 240 8.89 10.02 13.59
C SER A 240 8.23 11.40 13.74
N THR A 241 7.86 12.00 12.61
CA THR A 241 6.99 13.19 12.61
C THR A 241 5.53 12.71 12.56
N PHE A 242 4.72 13.16 13.51
CA PHE A 242 3.29 12.84 13.55
C PHE A 242 2.45 14.09 13.28
N LYS A 243 1.57 14.02 12.27
CA LYS A 243 0.63 15.07 11.87
C LYS A 243 -0.80 14.57 11.96
N ILE A 244 -1.64 15.30 12.69
CA ILE A 244 -3.08 15.06 12.75
C ILE A 244 -3.75 16.02 11.78
N ILE A 245 -4.67 15.51 10.98
CA ILE A 245 -5.54 16.33 10.14
C ILE A 245 -6.90 16.42 10.85
N GLU A 246 -7.20 17.60 11.34
CA GLU A 246 -8.43 17.85 12.10
C GLU A 246 -9.68 17.66 11.22
N ASN A 247 -10.72 17.06 11.80
CA ASN A 247 -12.01 16.78 11.16
C ASN A 247 -11.92 15.92 9.89
N SER A 248 -10.81 15.21 9.70
CA SER A 248 -10.56 14.40 8.52
C SER A 248 -10.86 12.92 8.76
N ASN A 249 -11.48 12.27 7.78
CA ASN A 249 -11.82 10.85 7.77
C ASN A 249 -10.67 9.99 7.20
N HIS A 250 -10.93 8.68 7.01
CA HIS A 250 -9.97 7.69 6.52
C HIS A 250 -9.34 8.01 5.16
N VAL A 251 -10.06 8.72 4.29
CA VAL A 251 -9.63 9.08 2.94
C VAL A 251 -9.36 10.58 2.79
N PHE A 252 -9.16 11.28 3.90
CA PHE A 252 -8.83 12.70 3.95
C PHE A 252 -9.84 13.60 3.22
N GLY A 253 -11.15 13.28 3.36
CA GLY A 253 -12.24 14.04 2.75
C GLY A 253 -12.42 13.83 1.25
N THR A 254 -11.70 12.87 0.67
CA THR A 254 -11.83 12.55 -0.76
C THR A 254 -12.90 11.50 -1.02
N SER A 255 -13.42 11.46 -2.25
CA SER A 255 -14.30 10.41 -2.76
C SER A 255 -13.78 9.91 -4.10
N HIS A 256 -14.14 8.69 -4.45
CA HIS A 256 -13.95 8.21 -5.82
C HIS A 256 -15.14 8.67 -6.65
N PRO A 257 -14.91 9.24 -7.86
CA PRO A 257 -15.99 9.64 -8.79
C PRO A 257 -16.94 8.51 -9.10
#